data_6e069ef3b0b1deb84499a5464cc00755
#
_entry.id   6e069ef3b0b1deb84499a5464cc00755
#
_cell.length_a   1.000
_cell.length_b   1.000
_cell.length_c   1.000
_cell.angle_alpha   90.00
_cell.angle_beta   90.00
_cell.angle_gamma   90.00
#
_symmetry.space_group_name_H-M   'P 1'
#
loop_
_entity.id
_entity.type
_entity.pdbx_description
1 polymer ?
#
loop_
_entity_poly.entity_id
_entity_poly.type
_entity_poly.pdbx_seq_one_letter_code
_entity_poly.pdbx_strand_id
1 'polypeptide(L)'
;MTIEPWYWQAIEAIDYPFPQRMHPDIDWLEREIIAWSRTHHLVQSQEQINHIRAMLLAEFVARANADLRRPVLRLIGLWTVWFFFLDDLTDTISSVESLADFHLHILSATTESITHTQEHPLISAVADLWDELRQYAGPITQVRFYRAFVQTLEAHLWEVSNRTARVQPDSATYTAMRRS
;
A
#
# COMPACT_ATOMS: atom_id res chain seq x y z
N MET A 1 12.21 -20.80 -5.60
CA MET A 1 11.71 -21.54 -4.42
C MET A 1 10.54 -22.38 -4.88
N THR A 2 10.65 -23.71 -4.84
CA THR A 2 9.56 -24.61 -5.28
C THR A 2 8.63 -24.77 -4.08
N ILE A 3 7.36 -24.37 -4.23
CA ILE A 3 6.37 -24.54 -3.17
C ILE A 3 6.02 -26.02 -3.10
N GLU A 4 6.10 -26.61 -1.91
CA GLU A 4 5.85 -28.04 -1.67
C GLU A 4 4.37 -28.42 -1.99
N PRO A 5 4.11 -29.59 -2.57
CA PRO A 5 2.76 -30.00 -2.97
C PRO A 5 1.72 -29.98 -1.84
N TRP A 6 2.13 -30.25 -0.59
CA TRP A 6 1.23 -30.24 0.58
C TRP A 6 0.64 -28.86 0.86
N TYR A 7 1.36 -27.78 0.50
CA TYR A 7 0.89 -26.41 0.71
C TYR A 7 -0.36 -26.12 -0.14
N TRP A 8 -0.36 -26.54 -1.42
CA TRP A 8 -1.51 -26.40 -2.29
C TRP A 8 -2.70 -27.24 -1.83
N GLN A 9 -2.45 -28.47 -1.37
CA GLN A 9 -3.50 -29.33 -0.80
C GLN A 9 -4.11 -28.72 0.46
N ALA A 10 -3.28 -28.08 1.32
CA ALA A 10 -3.77 -27.40 2.51
C ALA A 10 -4.65 -26.17 2.15
N ILE A 11 -4.27 -25.41 1.12
CA ILE A 11 -5.07 -24.27 0.65
C ILE A 11 -6.40 -24.73 0.04
N GLU A 12 -6.39 -25.78 -0.78
CA GLU A 12 -7.59 -26.34 -1.39
C GLU A 12 -8.56 -26.94 -0.35
N ALA A 13 -8.04 -27.38 0.79
CA ALA A 13 -8.85 -27.92 1.89
C ALA A 13 -9.48 -26.84 2.79
N ILE A 14 -9.14 -25.55 2.59
CA ILE A 14 -9.75 -24.46 3.35
C ILE A 14 -11.16 -24.21 2.79
N ASP A 15 -12.16 -24.52 3.60
CA ASP A 15 -13.55 -24.16 3.29
C ASP A 15 -13.76 -22.67 3.63
N TYR A 16 -13.86 -21.86 2.57
CA TYR A 16 -14.14 -20.43 2.71
C TYR A 16 -15.65 -20.21 2.82
N PRO A 17 -16.16 -19.75 3.98
CA PRO A 17 -17.61 -19.59 4.19
C PRO A 17 -18.20 -18.41 3.39
N PHE A 18 -17.37 -17.69 2.63
CA PHE A 18 -17.78 -16.53 1.85
C PHE A 18 -17.80 -16.85 0.35
N PRO A 19 -18.81 -16.34 -0.37
CA PRO A 19 -18.84 -16.52 -1.82
C PRO A 19 -17.63 -15.82 -2.46
N GLN A 20 -16.93 -16.53 -3.33
CA GLN A 20 -15.85 -15.95 -4.09
C GLN A 20 -16.43 -14.98 -5.13
N ARG A 21 -16.22 -13.69 -4.91
CA ARG A 21 -16.67 -12.63 -5.81
C ARG A 21 -15.49 -11.80 -6.25
N MET A 22 -15.58 -11.27 -7.45
CA MET A 22 -14.57 -10.38 -8.01
C MET A 22 -15.27 -9.24 -8.75
N HIS A 23 -14.76 -8.03 -8.61
CA HIS A 23 -15.28 -6.89 -9.35
C HIS A 23 -15.05 -7.09 -10.86
N PRO A 24 -16.06 -6.83 -11.72
CA PRO A 24 -15.94 -7.10 -13.17
C PRO A 24 -14.93 -6.19 -13.87
N ASP A 25 -14.56 -5.06 -13.28
CA ASP A 25 -13.70 -4.04 -13.90
C ASP A 25 -12.20 -4.21 -13.56
N ILE A 26 -11.73 -5.43 -13.31
CA ILE A 26 -10.34 -5.72 -12.95
C ILE A 26 -9.33 -5.22 -14.00
N ASP A 27 -9.56 -5.48 -15.29
CA ASP A 27 -8.66 -5.05 -16.36
C ASP A 27 -8.61 -3.51 -16.49
N TRP A 28 -9.72 -2.85 -16.20
CA TRP A 28 -9.76 -1.39 -16.14
C TRP A 28 -8.95 -0.89 -14.96
N LEU A 29 -9.10 -1.50 -13.77
CA LEU A 29 -8.37 -1.12 -12.57
C LEU A 29 -6.86 -1.28 -12.75
N GLU A 30 -6.40 -2.38 -13.38
CA GLU A 30 -4.97 -2.58 -13.68
C GLU A 30 -4.43 -1.44 -14.56
N ARG A 31 -5.17 -1.07 -15.61
CA ARG A 31 -4.76 0.05 -16.48
C ARG A 31 -4.68 1.38 -15.72
N GLU A 32 -5.64 1.67 -14.84
CA GLU A 32 -5.64 2.88 -14.01
C GLU A 32 -4.43 2.90 -13.06
N ILE A 33 -4.14 1.80 -12.38
CA ILE A 33 -2.99 1.66 -11.48
C ILE A 33 -1.69 1.94 -12.25
N ILE A 34 -1.49 1.32 -13.41
CA ILE A 34 -0.28 1.49 -14.23
C ILE A 34 -0.17 2.92 -14.76
N ALA A 35 -1.27 3.49 -15.27
CA ALA A 35 -1.29 4.85 -15.80
C ALA A 35 -0.94 5.88 -14.71
N TRP A 36 -1.55 5.76 -13.55
CA TRP A 36 -1.28 6.64 -12.41
C TRP A 36 0.17 6.50 -11.91
N SER A 37 0.68 5.27 -11.79
CA SER A 37 2.07 5.02 -11.38
C SER A 37 3.08 5.63 -12.34
N ARG A 38 2.77 5.66 -13.64
CA ARG A 38 3.59 6.36 -14.65
C ARG A 38 3.52 7.88 -14.50
N THR A 39 2.32 8.44 -14.28
CA THR A 39 2.12 9.88 -14.11
C THR A 39 2.93 10.42 -12.93
N HIS A 40 3.00 9.65 -11.85
CA HIS A 40 3.78 10.02 -10.66
C HIS A 40 5.23 9.52 -10.69
N HIS A 41 5.73 9.05 -11.84
CA HIS A 41 7.10 8.57 -12.00
C HIS A 41 7.50 7.42 -11.04
N LEU A 42 6.53 6.69 -10.50
CA LEU A 42 6.77 5.51 -9.66
C LEU A 42 7.27 4.32 -10.51
N VAL A 43 6.91 4.28 -11.78
CA VAL A 43 7.43 3.33 -12.77
C VAL A 43 7.87 4.04 -14.04
N GLN A 44 9.05 3.64 -14.55
CA GLN A 44 9.69 4.24 -15.72
C GLN A 44 10.05 3.21 -16.79
N SER A 45 10.01 1.93 -16.46
CA SER A 45 10.39 0.85 -17.38
C SER A 45 9.27 -0.18 -17.55
N GLN A 46 9.37 -0.94 -18.65
CA GLN A 46 8.46 -2.06 -18.89
C GLN A 46 8.65 -3.19 -17.87
N GLU A 47 9.86 -3.37 -17.35
CA GLU A 47 10.16 -4.33 -16.30
C GLU A 47 9.41 -4.01 -15.00
N GLN A 48 9.43 -2.75 -14.57
CA GLN A 48 8.68 -2.30 -13.38
C GLN A 48 7.16 -2.47 -13.57
N ILE A 49 6.65 -2.23 -14.78
CA ILE A 49 5.22 -2.48 -15.07
C ILE A 49 4.90 -3.98 -14.99
N ASN A 50 5.76 -4.83 -15.52
CA ASN A 50 5.58 -6.27 -15.43
C ASN A 50 5.66 -6.76 -13.97
N HIS A 51 6.45 -6.10 -13.13
CA HIS A 51 6.50 -6.37 -11.69
C HIS A 51 5.16 -6.03 -11.02
N ILE A 52 4.58 -4.85 -11.26
CA ILE A 52 3.24 -4.50 -10.74
C ILE A 52 2.19 -5.55 -11.16
N ARG A 53 2.22 -5.98 -12.42
CA ARG A 53 1.30 -7.01 -12.90
C ARG A 53 1.49 -8.35 -12.19
N ALA A 54 2.74 -8.75 -11.96
CA ALA A 54 3.06 -9.98 -11.25
C ALA A 54 2.62 -9.97 -9.79
N MET A 55 2.48 -8.79 -9.17
CA MET A 55 1.93 -8.65 -7.82
C MET A 55 0.42 -8.90 -7.74
N LEU A 56 -0.30 -8.94 -8.88
CA LEU A 56 -1.75 -9.15 -8.94
C LEU A 56 -2.57 -8.17 -8.08
N LEU A 57 -2.09 -6.92 -7.92
CA LEU A 57 -2.71 -5.93 -7.03
C LEU A 57 -4.13 -5.57 -7.44
N ALA A 58 -4.39 -5.44 -8.74
CA ALA A 58 -5.74 -5.17 -9.25
C ALA A 58 -6.69 -6.33 -8.92
N GLU A 59 -6.22 -7.58 -9.03
CA GLU A 59 -6.99 -8.75 -8.64
C GLU A 59 -7.27 -8.80 -7.15
N PHE A 60 -6.27 -8.54 -6.32
CA PHE A 60 -6.42 -8.46 -4.86
C PHE A 60 -7.48 -7.43 -4.47
N VAL A 61 -7.38 -6.22 -5.00
CA VAL A 61 -8.34 -5.13 -4.72
C VAL A 61 -9.73 -5.48 -5.24
N ALA A 62 -9.84 -6.03 -6.44
CA ALA A 62 -11.11 -6.42 -7.05
C ALA A 62 -11.82 -7.55 -6.28
N ARG A 63 -11.07 -8.51 -5.72
CA ARG A 63 -11.63 -9.56 -4.86
C ARG A 63 -12.11 -9.02 -3.51
N ALA A 64 -11.32 -8.17 -2.89
CA ALA A 64 -11.65 -7.58 -1.59
C ALA A 64 -12.83 -6.59 -1.67
N ASN A 65 -13.14 -6.06 -2.85
CA ASN A 65 -14.06 -4.94 -3.05
C ASN A 65 -15.01 -5.17 -4.23
N ALA A 66 -15.64 -6.33 -4.30
CA ALA A 66 -16.45 -6.78 -5.44
C ALA A 66 -17.66 -5.89 -5.78
N ASP A 67 -18.17 -5.11 -4.85
CA ASP A 67 -19.42 -4.33 -4.98
C ASP A 67 -19.20 -2.80 -5.01
N LEU A 68 -17.95 -2.33 -5.00
CA LEU A 68 -17.67 -0.90 -4.97
C LEU A 68 -17.90 -0.25 -6.34
N ARG A 69 -18.23 1.04 -6.32
CA ARG A 69 -18.27 1.85 -7.54
C ARG A 69 -16.84 2.12 -8.03
N ARG A 70 -16.67 2.19 -9.35
CA ARG A 70 -15.37 2.43 -10.01
C ARG A 70 -14.50 3.52 -9.37
N PRO A 71 -15.00 4.74 -9.05
CA PRO A 71 -14.12 5.76 -8.48
C PRO A 71 -13.52 5.37 -7.13
N VAL A 72 -14.31 4.71 -6.28
CA VAL A 72 -13.83 4.25 -4.97
C VAL A 72 -12.90 3.03 -5.12
N LEU A 73 -13.24 2.11 -6.02
CA LEU A 73 -12.38 0.97 -6.35
C LEU A 73 -11.00 1.42 -6.86
N ARG A 74 -10.98 2.43 -7.76
CA ARG A 74 -9.76 3.05 -8.25
C ARG A 74 -8.93 3.63 -7.11
N LEU A 75 -9.53 4.46 -6.28
CA LEU A 75 -8.84 5.09 -5.16
C LEU A 75 -8.19 4.05 -4.23
N ILE A 76 -8.91 2.97 -3.90
CA ILE A 76 -8.35 1.86 -3.10
C ILE A 76 -7.19 1.19 -3.83
N GLY A 77 -7.31 0.95 -5.15
CA GLY A 77 -6.24 0.38 -5.96
C GLY A 77 -4.98 1.24 -5.99
N LEU A 78 -5.15 2.55 -6.11
CA LEU A 78 -4.04 3.51 -6.12
C LEU A 78 -3.35 3.59 -4.74
N TRP A 79 -4.12 3.62 -3.64
CA TRP A 79 -3.56 3.53 -2.29
C TRP A 79 -2.81 2.22 -2.07
N THR A 80 -3.36 1.11 -2.55
CA THR A 80 -2.73 -0.21 -2.43
C THR A 80 -1.37 -0.22 -3.12
N VAL A 81 -1.28 0.20 -4.39
CA VAL A 81 0.01 0.21 -5.10
C VAL A 81 0.99 1.20 -4.49
N TRP A 82 0.53 2.35 -4.00
CA TRP A 82 1.38 3.31 -3.30
C TRP A 82 2.01 2.71 -2.03
N PHE A 83 1.24 1.98 -1.22
CA PHE A 83 1.76 1.28 -0.05
C PHE A 83 2.79 0.22 -0.41
N PHE A 84 2.61 -0.52 -1.50
CA PHE A 84 3.61 -1.48 -1.97
C PHE A 84 4.92 -0.79 -2.37
N PHE A 85 4.88 0.33 -3.07
CA PHE A 85 6.08 1.10 -3.38
C PHE A 85 6.77 1.67 -2.12
N LEU A 86 5.99 2.07 -1.12
CA LEU A 86 6.54 2.53 0.15
C LEU A 86 7.22 1.38 0.90
N ASP A 87 6.61 0.21 0.92
CA ASP A 87 7.14 -1.01 1.55
C ASP A 87 8.46 -1.43 0.90
N ASP A 88 8.49 -1.52 -0.43
CA ASP A 88 9.71 -1.80 -1.21
C ASP A 88 10.83 -0.78 -0.90
N LEU A 89 10.51 0.52 -0.82
CA LEU A 89 11.48 1.53 -0.44
C LEU A 89 11.98 1.33 1.01
N THR A 90 11.07 1.07 1.94
CA THR A 90 11.39 0.85 3.35
C THR A 90 12.33 -0.33 3.54
N ASP A 91 12.21 -1.37 2.72
CA ASP A 91 13.11 -2.53 2.75
C ASP A 91 14.55 -2.19 2.35
N THR A 92 14.77 -1.13 1.59
CA THR A 92 16.10 -0.65 1.20
C THR A 92 16.75 0.26 2.24
N ILE A 93 15.95 0.87 3.14
CA ILE A 93 16.43 1.82 4.14
C ILE A 93 16.98 1.07 5.37
N SER A 94 18.18 1.46 5.79
CA SER A 94 18.87 0.89 6.96
C SER A 94 18.99 1.84 8.16
N SER A 95 18.55 3.10 8.03
CA SER A 95 18.56 4.12 9.10
C SER A 95 17.13 4.47 9.49
N VAL A 96 16.83 4.33 10.77
CA VAL A 96 15.54 4.73 11.35
C VAL A 96 15.32 6.24 11.22
N GLU A 97 16.38 7.04 11.41
CA GLU A 97 16.35 8.51 11.31
C GLU A 97 16.00 8.93 9.88
N SER A 98 16.66 8.33 8.87
CA SER A 98 16.38 8.64 7.46
C SER A 98 14.95 8.28 7.06
N LEU A 99 14.43 7.16 7.57
CA LEU A 99 13.03 6.78 7.34
C LEU A 99 12.06 7.71 8.06
N ALA A 100 12.36 8.11 9.29
CA ALA A 100 11.54 9.06 10.04
C ALA A 100 11.45 10.42 9.33
N ASP A 101 12.57 10.95 8.84
CA ASP A 101 12.60 12.17 8.05
C ASP A 101 11.75 12.05 6.78
N PHE A 102 11.86 10.93 6.07
CA PHE A 102 11.06 10.66 4.88
C PHE A 102 9.56 10.59 5.22
N HIS A 103 9.18 9.94 6.33
CA HIS A 103 7.80 9.88 6.79
C HIS A 103 7.24 11.27 7.19
N LEU A 104 8.06 12.14 7.77
CA LEU A 104 7.65 13.52 8.05
C LEU A 104 7.30 14.28 6.77
N HIS A 105 8.07 14.11 5.69
CA HIS A 105 7.74 14.71 4.40
C HIS A 105 6.45 14.12 3.81
N ILE A 106 6.22 12.81 3.92
CA ILE A 106 4.96 12.17 3.54
C ILE A 106 3.79 12.79 4.31
N LEU A 107 3.90 12.94 5.65
CA LEU A 107 2.83 13.51 6.47
C LEU A 107 2.58 14.98 6.15
N SER A 108 3.63 15.78 5.94
CA SER A 108 3.50 17.16 5.47
C SER A 108 2.72 17.27 4.17
N ALA A 109 3.00 16.39 3.21
CA ALA A 109 2.30 16.36 1.92
C ALA A 109 0.79 16.07 2.04
N THR A 110 0.34 15.43 3.13
CA THR A 110 -1.08 15.19 3.38
C THR A 110 -1.80 16.36 4.06
N THR A 111 -1.07 17.28 4.68
CA THR A 111 -1.63 18.37 5.50
C THR A 111 -1.52 19.75 4.86
N GLU A 112 -0.49 19.97 4.05
CA GLU A 112 -0.17 21.27 3.46
C GLU A 112 -0.40 21.22 1.94
N SER A 113 -1.04 22.27 1.39
CA SER A 113 -1.13 22.47 -0.07
C SER A 113 0.20 23.04 -0.62
N ILE A 114 1.32 22.36 -0.36
CA ILE A 114 2.63 22.78 -0.84
C ILE A 114 2.81 22.29 -2.28
N THR A 115 3.30 23.16 -3.15
CA THR A 115 3.72 22.79 -4.51
C THR A 115 5.06 22.03 -4.42
N HIS A 116 4.97 20.72 -4.31
CA HIS A 116 6.11 19.79 -4.17
C HIS A 116 6.85 19.58 -5.51
N THR A 117 7.42 20.63 -6.10
CA THR A 117 7.99 20.59 -7.45
C THR A 117 9.35 19.89 -7.58
N GLN A 118 9.96 19.40 -6.49
CA GLN A 118 11.25 18.69 -6.51
C GLN A 118 11.34 17.51 -5.53
N GLU A 119 10.22 16.95 -5.08
CA GLU A 119 10.21 15.93 -4.07
C GLU A 119 10.20 14.50 -4.66
N HIS A 120 10.50 13.55 -3.79
CA HIS A 120 10.47 12.13 -4.12
C HIS A 120 9.10 11.71 -4.73
N PRO A 121 9.04 10.88 -5.78
CA PRO A 121 7.81 10.47 -6.46
C PRO A 121 6.69 9.99 -5.51
N LEU A 122 7.03 9.27 -4.45
CA LEU A 122 6.05 8.82 -3.44
C LEU A 122 5.42 9.97 -2.65
N ILE A 123 6.15 11.08 -2.43
CA ILE A 123 5.64 12.24 -1.70
C ILE A 123 4.62 13.00 -2.56
N SER A 124 4.93 13.25 -3.83
CA SER A 124 3.99 13.89 -4.73
C SER A 124 2.75 13.01 -5.00
N ALA A 125 2.95 11.70 -5.09
CA ALA A 125 1.88 10.74 -5.30
C ALA A 125 0.90 10.66 -4.11
N VAL A 126 1.40 10.70 -2.87
CA VAL A 126 0.52 10.66 -1.67
C VAL A 126 -0.28 11.95 -1.52
N ALA A 127 0.25 13.11 -1.89
CA ALA A 127 -0.50 14.36 -1.90
C ALA A 127 -1.72 14.28 -2.83
N ASP A 128 -1.53 13.79 -4.04
CA ASP A 128 -2.61 13.58 -5.03
C ASP A 128 -3.66 12.57 -4.51
N LEU A 129 -3.21 11.45 -3.94
CA LEU A 129 -4.09 10.46 -3.33
C LEU A 129 -4.91 11.03 -2.17
N TRP A 130 -4.29 11.88 -1.35
CA TRP A 130 -4.98 12.50 -0.23
C TRP A 130 -6.03 13.50 -0.70
N ASP A 131 -5.74 14.28 -1.74
CA ASP A 131 -6.69 15.19 -2.33
C ASP A 131 -7.87 14.45 -3.00
N GLU A 132 -7.60 13.31 -3.66
CA GLU A 132 -8.66 12.46 -4.20
C GLU A 132 -9.49 11.83 -3.07
N LEU A 133 -8.87 11.34 -1.98
CA LEU A 133 -9.58 10.80 -0.82
C LEU A 133 -10.58 11.81 -0.22
N ARG A 134 -10.18 13.08 -0.10
CA ARG A 134 -11.05 14.16 0.41
C ARG A 134 -12.33 14.34 -0.40
N GLN A 135 -12.34 13.99 -1.68
CA GLN A 135 -13.52 14.11 -2.53
C GLN A 135 -14.56 13.01 -2.24
N TYR A 136 -14.13 11.84 -1.76
CA TYR A 136 -15.00 10.68 -1.53
C TYR A 136 -15.26 10.40 -0.05
N ALA A 137 -14.40 10.85 0.85
CA ALA A 137 -14.47 10.56 2.27
C ALA A 137 -14.96 11.76 3.06
N GLY A 138 -16.00 11.58 3.89
CA GLY A 138 -16.41 12.58 4.89
C GLY A 138 -15.37 12.74 6.01
N PRO A 139 -15.45 13.83 6.80
CA PRO A 139 -14.44 14.20 7.80
C PRO A 139 -14.08 13.07 8.79
N ILE A 140 -15.08 12.33 9.25
CA ILE A 140 -14.85 11.21 10.20
C ILE A 140 -14.00 10.11 9.53
N THR A 141 -14.30 9.77 8.27
CA THR A 141 -13.55 8.77 7.52
C THR A 141 -12.13 9.24 7.25
N GLN A 142 -11.93 10.51 6.91
CA GLN A 142 -10.61 11.10 6.72
C GLN A 142 -9.76 10.99 7.99
N VAL A 143 -10.32 11.34 9.16
CA VAL A 143 -9.61 11.23 10.45
C VAL A 143 -9.26 9.77 10.78
N ARG A 144 -10.17 8.83 10.54
CA ARG A 144 -9.91 7.40 10.78
C ARG A 144 -8.83 6.87 9.85
N PHE A 145 -8.90 7.24 8.56
CA PHE A 145 -7.89 6.85 7.58
C PHE A 145 -6.51 7.44 7.94
N TYR A 146 -6.47 8.74 8.30
CA TYR A 146 -5.21 9.39 8.69
C TYR A 146 -4.55 8.69 9.90
N ARG A 147 -5.34 8.31 10.91
CA ARG A 147 -4.81 7.57 12.06
C ARG A 147 -4.21 6.22 11.64
N ALA A 148 -4.95 5.44 10.84
CA ALA A 148 -4.44 4.17 10.33
C ALA A 148 -3.18 4.36 9.45
N PHE A 149 -3.14 5.44 8.67
CA PHE A 149 -1.99 5.81 7.87
C PHE A 149 -0.75 6.09 8.72
N VAL A 150 -0.88 6.93 9.76
CA VAL A 150 0.21 7.20 10.72
C VAL A 150 0.68 5.90 11.39
N GLN A 151 -0.23 5.06 11.86
CA GLN A 151 0.12 3.77 12.46
C GLN A 151 0.89 2.86 11.49
N THR A 152 0.58 2.88 10.19
CA THR A 152 1.34 2.14 9.18
C THR A 152 2.77 2.68 9.05
N LEU A 153 2.96 4.00 9.05
CA LEU A 153 4.28 4.61 9.01
C LEU A 153 5.11 4.29 10.29
N GLU A 154 4.46 4.31 11.45
CA GLU A 154 5.09 3.89 12.72
C GLU A 154 5.50 2.40 12.69
N ALA A 155 4.68 1.54 12.06
CA ALA A 155 5.01 0.14 11.86
C ALA A 155 6.29 -0.06 11.04
N HIS A 156 6.46 0.69 9.97
CA HIS A 156 7.70 0.66 9.17
C HIS A 156 8.93 1.08 9.99
N LEU A 157 8.82 2.14 10.82
CA LEU A 157 9.91 2.54 11.72
C LEU A 157 10.28 1.44 12.70
N TRP A 158 9.29 0.77 13.27
CA TRP A 158 9.49 -0.36 14.17
C TRP A 158 10.18 -1.54 13.46
N GLU A 159 9.77 -1.87 12.24
CA GLU A 159 10.37 -2.93 11.42
C GLU A 159 11.83 -2.63 11.08
N VAL A 160 12.14 -1.41 10.63
CA VAL A 160 13.52 -0.98 10.34
C VAL A 160 14.36 -0.98 11.61
N SER A 161 13.82 -0.54 12.76
CA SER A 161 14.51 -0.56 14.04
C SER A 161 14.89 -2.00 14.44
N ASN A 162 13.97 -2.95 14.35
CA ASN A 162 14.24 -4.35 14.64
C ASN A 162 15.28 -4.95 13.68
N ARG A 163 15.15 -4.67 12.38
CA ARG A 163 16.09 -5.14 11.36
C ARG A 163 17.51 -4.60 11.59
N THR A 164 17.63 -3.32 11.90
CA THR A 164 18.92 -2.67 12.20
C THR A 164 19.55 -3.22 13.47
N ALA A 165 18.74 -3.40 14.50
CA ALA A 165 19.19 -4.00 15.77
C ALA A 165 19.39 -5.53 15.69
N ARG A 166 19.03 -6.18 14.56
CA ARG A 166 19.02 -7.64 14.38
C ARG A 166 18.19 -8.36 15.45
N VAL A 167 17.09 -7.73 15.85
CA VAL A 167 16.12 -8.28 16.80
C VAL A 167 14.99 -8.92 16.03
N GLN A 168 14.72 -10.18 16.29
CA GLN A 168 13.50 -10.84 15.81
C GLN A 168 12.46 -10.78 16.92
N PRO A 169 11.37 -10.02 16.78
CA PRO A 169 10.31 -9.97 17.78
C PRO A 169 9.64 -11.32 17.91
N ASP A 170 9.25 -11.67 19.13
CA ASP A 170 8.43 -12.84 19.36
C ASP A 170 6.99 -12.64 18.85
N SER A 171 6.24 -13.73 18.77
CA SER A 171 4.86 -13.71 18.24
C SER A 171 3.92 -12.80 19.06
N ALA A 172 4.13 -12.67 20.38
CA ALA A 172 3.31 -11.83 21.25
C ALA A 172 3.58 -10.35 20.97
N THR A 173 4.84 -9.94 20.89
CA THR A 173 5.29 -8.59 20.57
C THR A 173 4.83 -8.19 19.16
N TYR A 174 5.01 -9.06 18.16
CA TYR A 174 4.53 -8.83 16.81
C TYR A 174 3.00 -8.63 16.76
N THR A 175 2.26 -9.50 17.44
CA THR A 175 0.79 -9.42 17.50
C THR A 175 0.31 -8.15 18.20
N ALA A 176 0.96 -7.74 19.29
CA ALA A 176 0.62 -6.52 20.02
C ALA A 176 0.82 -5.29 19.12
N MET A 177 1.95 -5.22 18.41
CA MET A 177 2.24 -4.13 17.48
C MET A 177 1.21 -4.05 16.33
N ARG A 178 0.78 -5.18 15.78
CA ARG A 178 -0.23 -5.21 14.69
C ARG A 178 -1.64 -4.83 15.13
N ARG A 179 -1.92 -4.75 16.42
CA ARG A 179 -3.23 -4.40 17.01
C ARG A 179 -3.30 -2.97 17.53
N SER A 180 -2.17 -2.29 17.67
CA SER A 180 -2.09 -0.89 18.08
C SER A 180 -2.49 0.05 16.96
#